data_4a0e10803fa3d1321666a45b8975f120
#
_entry.id   4a0e10803fa3d1321666a45b8975f120
#
_cell.length_a   1.000
_cell.length_b   1.000
_cell.length_c   1.000
_cell.angle_alpha   90.00
_cell.angle_beta   90.00
_cell.angle_gamma   90.00
#
_symmetry.space_group_name_H-M   'P 1'
#
loop_
_entity.id
_entity.type
_entity.pdbx_description
1 polymer ?
#
loop_
_entity_poly.entity_id
_entity_poly.type
_entity_poly.pdbx_seq_one_letter_code
_entity_poly.pdbx_strand_id
1 'polypeptide(L)'
;MNEQPSSAIETKLEFHGKYLQYILGGTKRVSIRLGHRNFSKDLEVSGFRAKLNYQKHTVLKAVPFSVFEAEGWTNMLQVMFELRKVYPTITWDTPVTIVEFHLNIPADKVKK
;
A
#
# COMPACT_ATOMS: atom_id res chain seq x y z
N MET A 1 23.16 -18.53 -1.19
CA MET A 1 22.69 -17.99 -1.15
C MET A 1 21.63 -17.48 -1.22
N ASN A 2 21.26 -17.32 -0.95
CA ASN A 2 20.30 -17.01 -0.99
C ASN A 2 19.84 -15.89 -1.47
N GLU A 3 19.49 -15.85 -2.14
CA GLU A 3 19.08 -14.80 -2.67
C GLU A 3 18.15 -14.07 -1.95
N GLN A 4 18.18 -12.81 -1.93
CA GLN A 4 17.35 -12.01 -1.15
C GLN A 4 16.11 -11.66 -1.90
N PRO A 5 14.97 -12.14 -1.49
CA PRO A 5 13.73 -11.73 -2.17
C PRO A 5 13.55 -10.23 -2.16
N SER A 6 14.06 -9.57 -1.11
CA SER A 6 13.90 -8.12 -1.00
C SER A 6 14.63 -7.35 -2.07
N SER A 7 15.56 -7.99 -2.80
CA SER A 7 16.26 -7.29 -3.86
C SER A 7 15.45 -7.25 -5.16
N ALA A 8 14.41 -8.03 -5.26
CA ALA A 8 13.58 -8.03 -6.46
C ALA A 8 12.74 -6.77 -6.53
N ILE A 9 12.56 -6.26 -7.74
CA ILE A 9 11.72 -5.07 -7.97
C ILE A 9 10.32 -5.54 -8.34
N GLU A 10 9.34 -5.08 -7.58
CA GLU A 10 7.96 -5.46 -7.82
C GLU A 10 7.27 -4.41 -8.67
N THR A 11 6.45 -4.84 -9.60
CA THR A 11 5.80 -3.95 -10.55
C THR A 11 4.30 -3.91 -10.39
N LYS A 12 3.76 -4.68 -9.44
CA LYS A 12 2.31 -4.78 -9.26
C LYS A 12 1.90 -4.62 -7.81
N LEU A 13 0.77 -3.96 -7.62
CA LEU A 13 0.07 -3.90 -6.34
C LEU A 13 -1.35 -4.34 -6.59
N GLU A 14 -1.85 -5.24 -5.73
CA GLU A 14 -3.21 -5.73 -5.87
C GLU A 14 -4.06 -5.26 -4.70
N PHE A 15 -5.27 -4.87 -5.01
CA PHE A 15 -6.26 -4.48 -4.01
C PHE A 15 -7.56 -5.20 -4.31
N HIS A 16 -8.32 -5.49 -3.27
CA HIS A 16 -9.55 -6.26 -3.41
C HIS A 16 -10.76 -5.48 -2.95
N GLY A 17 -11.90 -5.81 -3.55
CA GLY A 17 -13.20 -5.36 -3.07
C GLY A 17 -13.31 -3.86 -2.89
N LYS A 18 -13.74 -3.46 -1.72
CA LYS A 18 -14.00 -2.05 -1.44
C LYS A 18 -12.76 -1.17 -1.55
N TYR A 19 -11.59 -1.74 -1.34
CA TYR A 19 -10.35 -0.96 -1.43
C TYR A 19 -10.10 -0.52 -2.86
N LEU A 20 -10.42 -1.36 -3.81
CA LEU A 20 -10.27 -1.00 -5.22
C LEU A 20 -11.14 0.20 -5.57
N GLN A 21 -12.35 0.27 -5.02
CA GLN A 21 -13.23 1.41 -5.26
C GLN A 21 -12.64 2.71 -4.75
N TYR A 22 -12.02 2.67 -3.56
CA TYR A 22 -11.38 3.85 -3.01
C TYR A 22 -10.22 4.31 -3.90
N ILE A 23 -9.48 3.36 -4.45
CA ILE A 23 -8.35 3.68 -5.32
C ILE A 23 -8.83 4.32 -6.60
N LEU A 24 -9.85 3.73 -7.23
CA LEU A 24 -10.38 4.25 -8.48
C LEU A 24 -11.01 5.63 -8.30
N GLY A 25 -11.57 5.88 -7.13
CA GLY A 25 -12.14 7.18 -6.82
C GLY A 25 -11.12 8.23 -6.41
N GLY A 26 -9.84 7.84 -6.35
CA GLY A 26 -8.80 8.79 -5.98
C GLY A 26 -8.66 9.01 -4.48
N THR A 27 -9.42 8.27 -3.67
CA THR A 27 -9.40 8.45 -2.23
C THR A 27 -8.21 7.76 -1.59
N LYS A 28 -7.87 6.56 -2.07
CA LYS A 28 -6.79 5.78 -1.49
C LYS A 28 -5.54 5.86 -2.38
N ARG A 29 -4.45 6.34 -1.81
CA ARG A 29 -3.20 6.49 -2.54
C ARG A 29 -2.01 5.95 -1.76
N VAL A 30 -2.24 5.43 -0.57
CA VAL A 30 -1.19 4.94 0.30
C VAL A 30 -1.56 3.54 0.72
N SER A 31 -0.57 2.67 0.78
CA SER A 31 -0.79 1.31 1.24
C SER A 31 0.39 0.88 2.10
N ILE A 32 0.11 -0.01 3.04
CA ILE A 32 1.14 -0.63 3.85
C ILE A 32 1.23 -2.08 3.43
N ARG A 33 2.45 -2.52 3.10
CA ARG A 33 2.69 -3.89 2.67
C ARG A 33 3.62 -4.59 3.64
N LEU A 34 3.36 -5.86 3.88
CA LEU A 34 4.15 -6.65 4.81
C LEU A 34 5.56 -6.84 4.28
N GLY A 35 6.54 -6.70 5.17
CA GLY A 35 7.94 -6.89 4.82
C GLY A 35 8.55 -5.68 4.14
N HIS A 36 9.87 -5.76 3.90
CA HIS A 36 10.57 -4.71 3.18
C HIS A 36 10.60 -5.09 1.70
N ARG A 37 9.85 -4.35 0.90
CA ARG A 37 9.66 -4.64 -0.51
C ARG A 37 10.07 -3.44 -1.34
N ASN A 38 10.54 -3.69 -2.54
CA ASN A 38 10.96 -2.63 -3.45
C ASN A 38 10.01 -2.59 -4.63
N PHE A 39 9.41 -1.44 -4.87
CA PHE A 39 8.47 -1.28 -5.97
C PHE A 39 9.05 -0.39 -7.05
N SER A 40 8.73 -0.70 -8.29
CA SER A 40 9.15 0.08 -9.44
C SER A 40 8.46 1.43 -9.47
N LYS A 41 9.10 2.41 -10.08
CA LYS A 41 8.45 3.71 -10.30
C LYS A 41 7.20 3.57 -11.17
N ASP A 42 7.19 2.61 -12.07
CA ASP A 42 6.03 2.33 -12.91
C ASP A 42 5.37 1.08 -12.36
N LEU A 43 4.15 1.27 -11.86
CA LEU A 43 3.40 0.21 -11.22
C LEU A 43 2.14 -0.10 -11.99
N GLU A 44 1.66 -1.32 -11.79
CA GLU A 44 0.31 -1.69 -12.19
C GLU A 44 -0.46 -1.92 -10.90
N VAL A 45 -1.48 -1.12 -10.67
CA VAL A 45 -2.29 -1.22 -9.46
C VAL A 45 -3.63 -1.82 -9.86
N SER A 46 -3.82 -3.08 -9.53
CA SER A 46 -5.04 -3.85 -9.88
C SER A 46 -5.42 -3.68 -11.34
N GLY A 47 -4.43 -3.74 -12.23
CA GLY A 47 -4.65 -3.66 -13.67
C GLY A 47 -4.55 -2.26 -14.26
N PHE A 48 -4.43 -1.23 -13.43
CA PHE A 48 -4.33 0.15 -13.89
C PHE A 48 -2.91 0.65 -13.78
N ARG A 49 -2.48 1.45 -14.74
CA ARG A 49 -1.16 2.04 -14.67
C ARG A 49 -1.09 3.06 -13.55
N ALA A 50 0.04 3.08 -12.87
CA ALA A 50 0.25 4.00 -11.76
C ALA A 50 1.69 4.41 -11.68
N LYS A 51 1.95 5.51 -10.98
CA LYS A 51 3.28 5.97 -10.69
C LYS A 51 3.52 5.92 -9.20
N LEU A 52 4.69 5.44 -8.83
CA LEU A 52 5.12 5.42 -7.44
C LEU A 52 5.59 6.81 -7.06
N ASN A 53 5.00 7.38 -6.01
CA ASN A 53 5.42 8.68 -5.49
C ASN A 53 6.46 8.51 -4.40
N TYR A 54 6.33 7.45 -3.59
CA TYR A 54 7.14 7.33 -2.40
C TYR A 54 7.05 5.90 -1.88
N GLN A 55 8.16 5.40 -1.36
CA GLN A 55 8.15 4.14 -0.62
C GLN A 55 9.18 4.22 0.48
N LYS A 56 8.90 3.56 1.58
CA LYS A 56 9.80 3.57 2.72
C LYS A 56 9.71 2.26 3.48
N HIS A 57 10.88 1.69 3.77
CA HIS A 57 10.99 0.50 4.61
C HIS A 57 11.02 0.95 6.06
N THR A 58 10.18 0.33 6.88
CA THR A 58 10.11 0.70 8.29
C THR A 58 9.54 -0.48 9.08
N VAL A 59 9.16 -0.23 10.33
CA VAL A 59 8.37 -1.20 11.10
C VAL A 59 7.03 -0.58 11.40
N LEU A 60 6.04 -1.41 11.70
CA LEU A 60 4.67 -0.93 11.83
C LEU A 60 4.54 0.20 12.84
N LYS A 61 5.18 0.09 13.99
CA LYS A 61 5.05 1.13 15.03
C LYS A 61 5.63 2.47 14.63
N ALA A 62 6.49 2.49 13.61
CA ALA A 62 7.11 3.74 13.15
C ALA A 62 6.35 4.39 11.99
N VAL A 63 5.26 3.79 11.53
CA VAL A 63 4.44 4.37 10.47
C VAL A 63 3.70 5.57 11.04
N PRO A 64 3.78 6.74 10.38
CA PRO A 64 3.05 7.92 10.85
C PRO A 64 1.55 7.65 10.87
N PHE A 65 0.87 8.16 11.89
CA PHE A 65 -0.57 7.92 12.02
C PHE A 65 -1.36 8.46 10.81
N SER A 66 -0.85 9.49 10.17
CA SER A 66 -1.51 10.04 8.98
C SER A 66 -1.69 9.00 7.89
N VAL A 67 -0.81 8.01 7.82
CA VAL A 67 -0.95 6.92 6.85
C VAL A 67 -2.18 6.08 7.19
N PHE A 68 -2.40 5.83 8.48
CA PHE A 68 -3.55 5.06 8.91
C PHE A 68 -4.84 5.86 8.76
N GLU A 69 -4.77 7.16 8.97
CA GLU A 69 -5.94 8.03 8.75
C GLU A 69 -6.37 8.00 7.29
N ALA A 70 -5.42 7.88 6.38
CA ALA A 70 -5.75 7.77 4.96
C ALA A 70 -6.49 6.48 4.64
N GLU A 71 -6.41 5.48 5.53
CA GLU A 71 -7.18 4.24 5.39
C GLU A 71 -8.58 4.39 6.00
N GLY A 72 -8.83 5.50 6.68
CA GLY A 72 -10.10 5.72 7.34
C GLY A 72 -10.11 5.21 8.79
N TRP A 73 -8.97 4.85 9.33
CA TRP A 73 -8.89 4.31 10.69
C TRP A 73 -8.63 5.44 11.68
N THR A 74 -9.27 5.37 12.84
CA THR A 74 -9.33 6.48 13.76
C THR A 74 -8.48 6.32 15.02
N ASN A 75 -8.01 5.12 15.30
CA ASN A 75 -7.14 4.91 16.46
C ASN A 75 -6.28 3.68 16.25
N MET A 76 -5.28 3.52 17.11
CA MET A 76 -4.29 2.47 16.93
C MET A 76 -4.84 1.07 17.17
N LEU A 77 -5.83 0.93 18.03
CA LEU A 77 -6.46 -0.37 18.22
C LEU A 77 -7.16 -0.82 16.94
N GLN A 78 -7.84 0.11 16.29
CA GLN A 78 -8.49 -0.21 15.02
C GLN A 78 -7.47 -0.59 13.96
N VAL A 79 -6.33 0.11 13.93
CA VAL A 79 -5.25 -0.22 12.98
C VAL A 79 -4.85 -1.68 13.13
N MET A 80 -4.57 -2.10 14.35
CA MET A 80 -4.13 -3.47 14.58
C MET A 80 -5.24 -4.47 14.25
N PHE A 81 -6.47 -4.14 14.61
CA PHE A 81 -7.61 -5.00 14.34
C PHE A 81 -7.77 -5.23 12.84
N GLU A 82 -7.72 -4.15 12.06
CA GLU A 82 -7.91 -4.25 10.62
C GLU A 82 -6.74 -4.94 9.93
N LEU A 83 -5.52 -4.64 10.35
CA LEU A 83 -4.35 -5.27 9.74
C LEU A 83 -4.29 -6.76 10.02
N ARG A 84 -4.73 -7.20 11.18
CA ARG A 84 -4.72 -8.63 11.50
C ARG A 84 -5.73 -9.44 10.71
N LYS A 85 -6.71 -8.79 10.12
CA LYS A 85 -7.61 -9.47 9.21
C LYS A 85 -6.88 -9.94 7.95
N VAL A 86 -5.87 -9.17 7.54
CA VAL A 86 -5.11 -9.48 6.33
C VAL A 86 -3.81 -10.22 6.68
N TYR A 87 -3.17 -9.82 7.77
CA TYR A 87 -1.90 -10.37 8.22
C TYR A 87 -2.05 -10.83 9.66
N PRO A 88 -2.55 -12.05 9.89
CA PRO A 88 -2.92 -12.49 11.25
C PRO A 88 -1.79 -12.44 12.27
N THR A 89 -0.53 -12.54 11.83
CA THR A 89 0.61 -12.57 12.75
C THR A 89 1.31 -11.22 12.90
N ILE A 90 0.75 -10.16 12.33
CA ILE A 90 1.42 -8.86 12.37
C ILE A 90 1.48 -8.32 13.81
N THR A 91 2.60 -7.67 14.13
CA THR A 91 2.80 -7.02 15.41
C THR A 91 3.32 -5.61 15.16
N TRP A 92 3.44 -4.82 16.22
CA TRP A 92 3.98 -3.47 16.07
C TRP A 92 5.43 -3.44 15.63
N ASP A 93 6.17 -4.53 15.82
CA ASP A 93 7.57 -4.61 15.40
C ASP A 93 7.75 -5.23 14.01
N THR A 94 6.68 -5.59 13.36
CA THR A 94 6.76 -6.24 12.05
C THR A 94 7.30 -5.28 11.00
N PRO A 95 8.28 -5.71 10.19
CA PRO A 95 8.77 -4.88 9.07
C PRO A 95 7.66 -4.69 8.03
N VAL A 96 7.54 -3.46 7.57
CA VAL A 96 6.54 -3.12 6.56
C VAL A 96 7.12 -2.14 5.57
N THR A 97 6.46 -1.98 4.43
CA THR A 97 6.80 -0.97 3.43
C THR A 97 5.59 -0.07 3.24
N ILE A 98 5.82 1.24 3.37
CA ILE A 98 4.81 2.23 3.04
C ILE A 98 4.94 2.52 1.55
N VAL A 99 3.84 2.49 0.82
CA VAL A 99 3.83 2.74 -0.62
C VAL A 99 2.81 3.82 -0.90
N GLU A 100 3.26 4.89 -1.55
CA GLU A 100 2.36 5.95 -2.00
C GLU A 100 2.42 6.02 -3.52
N PHE A 101 1.28 6.11 -4.15
CA PHE A 101 1.19 6.07 -5.60
C PHE A 101 0.02 6.90 -6.09
N HIS A 102 -0.02 7.15 -7.39
CA HIS A 102 -1.20 7.74 -8.02
C HIS A 102 -1.48 7.00 -9.33
N LEU A 103 -2.74 6.88 -9.64
CA LEU A 103 -3.14 6.21 -10.88
C LEU A 103 -2.92 7.15 -12.05
N ASN A 104 -2.48 6.57 -13.15
CA ASN A 104 -2.25 7.30 -14.38
C ASN A 104 -3.38 6.95 -15.36
N ILE A 105 -4.56 7.48 -15.07
CA ILE A 105 -5.75 7.20 -15.86
C ILE A 105 -5.99 8.34 -16.83
N PRO A 106 -6.10 8.04 -18.13
CA PRO A 106 -6.38 9.10 -19.11
C PRO A 106 -7.67 9.84 -18.78
N ALA A 107 -7.67 11.14 -19.03
CA ALA A 107 -8.81 11.98 -18.68
C ALA A 107 -10.12 11.51 -19.32
N ASP A 108 -10.05 11.02 -20.53
CA ASP A 108 -11.25 10.57 -21.22
C ASP A 108 -11.85 9.30 -20.62
N LYS A 109 -11.10 8.62 -19.77
CA LYS A 109 -11.61 7.42 -19.12
C LYS A 109 -12.15 7.70 -17.72
N VAL A 110 -11.90 8.88 -17.22
CA VAL A 110 -12.38 9.23 -15.89
C VAL A 110 -13.69 9.97 -15.94
N LYS A 111 -14.03 10.49 -17.08
CA LYS A 111 -15.29 11.17 -17.18
C LYS A 111 -16.41 10.24 -16.97
N LYS A 112 -17.37 10.69 -16.63
CA LYS A 112 -18.41 9.95 -16.62
C LYS A 112 -19.46 10.26 -16.45
#